data_5c918f0a4682a17336b3a9184fffa8d5
#
_entry.id   5c918f0a4682a17336b3a9184fffa8d5
#
_cell.length_a   1.000
_cell.length_b   1.000
_cell.length_c   1.000
_cell.angle_alpha   90.00
_cell.angle_beta   90.00
_cell.angle_gamma   90.00
#
_symmetry.space_group_name_H-M   'P 1'
#
loop_
_entity.id
_entity.type
_entity.pdbx_description
1 polymer ?
#
loop_
_entity_poly.entity_id
_entity_poly.type
_entity_poly.pdbx_seq_one_letter_code
_entity_poly.pdbx_strand_id
1 'polypeptide(L)'
;VTDLLAPLQSLQQGNWFKLICGASYQHLPAVRNLTLAYTLAGADCIDVAADPAVIAATQEALLVAQSLRYNAQKRGFAFTGNLPLLMVSLNDGEDPHFRKAEFNSQDCPRDCSRPCEKICPAQAILFNNTKDDFSGVIAEK
;
A
#
# COMPACT_ATOMS: atom_id res chain seq x y z
N VAL A 1 -15.02 9.94 -18.39
CA VAL A 1 -13.79 10.48 -18.98
C VAL A 1 -12.99 11.10 -17.85
N THR A 2 -11.73 10.72 -17.72
CA THR A 2 -10.83 11.31 -16.71
C THR A 2 -10.47 12.72 -17.20
N ASP A 3 -10.81 13.73 -16.40
CA ASP A 3 -10.32 15.09 -16.63
C ASP A 3 -8.88 15.18 -16.09
N LEU A 4 -7.92 15.14 -17.00
CA LEU A 4 -6.49 15.21 -16.64
C LEU A 4 -6.09 16.54 -16.00
N LEU A 5 -6.88 17.59 -16.17
CA LEU A 5 -6.57 18.91 -15.63
C LEU A 5 -6.82 18.96 -14.12
N ALA A 6 -7.84 18.28 -13.62
CA ALA A 6 -8.17 18.32 -12.19
C ALA A 6 -7.07 17.73 -11.30
N PRO A 7 -6.49 16.53 -11.56
CA PRO A 7 -5.35 16.02 -10.80
C PRO A 7 -4.11 16.92 -10.89
N LEU A 8 -3.81 17.50 -12.05
CA LEU A 8 -2.67 18.41 -12.22
C LEU A 8 -2.86 19.70 -11.42
N GLN A 9 -4.06 20.26 -11.37
CA GLN A 9 -4.37 21.42 -10.56
C GLN A 9 -4.22 21.10 -9.05
N SER A 10 -4.71 19.94 -8.62
CA SER A 10 -4.55 19.47 -7.25
C SER A 10 -3.06 19.39 -6.86
N LEU A 11 -2.22 18.85 -7.75
CA LEU A 11 -0.77 18.79 -7.55
C LEU A 11 -0.15 20.19 -7.43
N GLN A 12 -0.49 21.12 -8.34
CA GLN A 12 0.02 22.48 -8.31
C GLN A 12 -0.38 23.26 -7.06
N GLN A 13 -1.56 22.97 -6.51
CA GLN A 13 -2.10 23.59 -5.30
C GLN A 13 -1.59 22.94 -4.02
N GLY A 14 -0.82 21.86 -4.08
CA GLY A 14 -0.34 21.13 -2.91
C GLY A 14 -1.42 20.25 -2.22
N ASN A 15 -2.52 19.98 -2.92
CA ASN A 15 -3.66 19.19 -2.42
C ASN A 15 -3.67 17.76 -2.94
N TRP A 16 -2.62 17.34 -3.63
CA TRP A 16 -2.51 16.00 -4.24
C TRP A 16 -2.70 14.89 -3.23
N PHE A 17 -3.68 14.04 -3.49
CA PHE A 17 -3.99 12.88 -2.68
C PHE A 17 -3.89 11.60 -3.50
N LYS A 18 -2.91 10.75 -3.18
CA LYS A 18 -2.67 9.47 -3.85
C LYS A 18 -2.83 8.29 -2.89
N LEU A 19 -3.63 7.30 -3.29
CA LEU A 19 -3.60 5.98 -2.67
C LEU A 19 -2.46 5.16 -3.28
N ILE A 20 -1.63 4.57 -2.44
CA ILE A 20 -0.58 3.63 -2.85
C ILE A 20 -0.95 2.24 -2.34
N CYS A 21 -1.31 1.34 -3.25
CA CYS A 21 -1.44 -0.09 -2.95
C CYS A 21 -0.09 -0.81 -3.06
N GLY A 22 0.85 -0.23 -3.84
CA GLY A 22 2.20 -0.75 -4.00
C GLY A 22 2.36 -1.72 -5.16
N ALA A 23 3.60 -1.84 -5.64
CA ALA A 23 3.97 -2.58 -6.86
C ALA A 23 3.82 -4.11 -6.73
N SER A 24 3.62 -4.63 -5.52
CA SER A 24 3.56 -6.08 -5.25
C SER A 24 2.27 -6.51 -4.54
N TYR A 25 1.32 -5.60 -4.33
CA TYR A 25 0.10 -5.93 -3.62
C TYR A 25 -0.96 -6.50 -4.55
N GLN A 26 -1.20 -7.81 -4.46
CA GLN A 26 -2.05 -8.58 -5.36
C GLN A 26 -3.34 -9.10 -4.72
N HIS A 27 -3.71 -8.64 -3.53
CA HIS A 27 -4.95 -9.06 -2.87
C HIS A 27 -6.15 -8.33 -3.49
N LEU A 28 -6.73 -8.91 -4.56
CA LEU A 28 -7.76 -8.29 -5.41
C LEU A 28 -8.95 -7.70 -4.64
N PRO A 29 -9.57 -8.41 -3.63
CA PRO A 29 -10.68 -7.84 -2.89
C PRO A 29 -10.32 -6.55 -2.14
N ALA A 30 -9.12 -6.48 -1.56
CA ALA A 30 -8.67 -5.28 -0.86
C ALA A 30 -8.34 -4.15 -1.82
N VAL A 31 -7.64 -4.43 -2.93
CA VAL A 31 -7.36 -3.43 -3.98
C VAL A 31 -8.66 -2.82 -4.49
N ARG A 32 -9.65 -3.65 -4.82
CA ARG A 32 -10.97 -3.20 -5.28
C ARG A 32 -11.66 -2.31 -4.25
N ASN A 33 -11.72 -2.73 -2.99
CA ASN A 33 -12.39 -1.99 -1.93
C ASN A 33 -11.69 -0.67 -1.60
N LEU A 34 -10.36 -0.68 -1.54
CA LEU A 34 -9.55 0.51 -1.32
C LEU A 34 -9.70 1.50 -2.47
N THR A 35 -9.61 1.03 -3.72
CA THR A 35 -9.83 1.87 -4.90
C THR A 35 -11.18 2.54 -4.85
N LEU A 36 -12.25 1.79 -4.58
CA LEU A 36 -13.61 2.33 -4.47
C LEU A 36 -13.70 3.40 -3.36
N ALA A 37 -13.26 3.06 -2.16
CA ALA A 37 -13.36 3.95 -0.99
C ALA A 37 -12.58 5.25 -1.20
N TYR A 38 -11.33 5.17 -1.68
CA TYR A 38 -10.49 6.34 -1.88
C TYR A 38 -10.91 7.18 -3.09
N THR A 39 -11.46 6.56 -4.16
CA THR A 39 -12.07 7.31 -5.26
C THR A 39 -13.26 8.13 -4.76
N LEU A 40 -14.15 7.55 -3.94
CA LEU A 40 -15.27 8.26 -3.34
C LEU A 40 -14.84 9.35 -2.36
N ALA A 41 -13.69 9.17 -1.71
CA ALA A 41 -13.06 10.18 -0.84
C ALA A 41 -12.38 11.31 -1.62
N GLY A 42 -12.28 11.23 -2.96
CA GLY A 42 -11.71 12.27 -3.81
C GLY A 42 -10.22 12.12 -4.07
N ALA A 43 -9.67 10.90 -4.07
CA ALA A 43 -8.28 10.69 -4.46
C ALA A 43 -8.01 11.16 -5.90
N ASP A 44 -6.84 11.75 -6.12
CA ASP A 44 -6.36 12.20 -7.44
C ASP A 44 -5.67 11.08 -8.23
N CYS A 45 -5.14 10.09 -7.52
CA CYS A 45 -4.40 8.98 -8.13
C CYS A 45 -4.54 7.70 -7.31
N ILE A 46 -4.63 6.57 -8.00
CA ILE A 46 -4.58 5.23 -7.43
C ILE A 46 -3.37 4.51 -8.04
N ASP A 47 -2.45 4.09 -7.19
CA ASP A 47 -1.21 3.43 -7.59
C ASP A 47 -1.29 1.94 -7.25
N VAL A 48 -1.13 1.09 -8.25
CA VAL A 48 -1.33 -0.36 -8.14
C VAL A 48 -0.19 -1.15 -8.79
N ALA A 49 -0.11 -2.44 -8.46
CA ALA A 49 0.86 -3.34 -9.08
C ALA A 49 0.63 -3.50 -10.59
N ALA A 50 1.72 -3.72 -11.33
CA ALA A 50 1.72 -4.03 -12.76
C ALA A 50 1.29 -5.49 -13.01
N ASP A 51 0.10 -5.83 -12.54
CA ASP A 51 -0.53 -7.14 -12.72
C ASP A 51 -1.87 -6.96 -13.43
N PRO A 52 -2.14 -7.67 -14.53
CA PRO A 52 -3.38 -7.51 -15.29
C PRO A 52 -4.66 -7.72 -14.46
N ALA A 53 -4.64 -8.66 -13.50
CA ALA A 53 -5.79 -8.92 -12.64
C ALA A 53 -6.01 -7.78 -11.63
N VAL A 54 -4.94 -7.23 -11.09
CA VAL A 54 -4.99 -6.05 -10.20
C VAL A 54 -5.50 -4.81 -10.94
N ILE A 55 -5.00 -4.58 -12.15
CA ILE A 55 -5.44 -3.47 -13.01
C ILE A 55 -6.93 -3.62 -13.34
N ALA A 56 -7.38 -4.81 -13.73
CA ALA A 56 -8.79 -5.07 -14.04
C ALA A 56 -9.70 -4.84 -12.82
N ALA A 57 -9.32 -5.32 -11.64
CA ALA A 57 -10.07 -5.11 -10.40
C ALA A 57 -10.15 -3.62 -10.03
N THR A 58 -9.06 -2.86 -10.26
CA THR A 58 -9.03 -1.41 -10.06
C THR A 58 -9.97 -0.69 -11.02
N GLN A 59 -9.91 -1.01 -12.31
CA GLN A 59 -10.78 -0.42 -13.32
C GLN A 59 -12.26 -0.69 -13.04
N GLU A 60 -12.59 -1.91 -12.64
CA GLU A 60 -13.97 -2.26 -12.22
C GLU A 60 -14.42 -1.39 -11.04
N ALA A 61 -13.57 -1.22 -10.02
CA ALA A 61 -13.89 -0.38 -8.87
C ALA A 61 -14.10 1.09 -9.24
N LEU A 62 -13.32 1.63 -10.18
CA LEU A 62 -13.50 2.99 -10.70
C LEU A 62 -14.85 3.15 -11.41
N LEU A 63 -15.26 2.16 -12.20
CA LEU A 63 -16.59 2.16 -12.84
C LEU A 63 -17.72 2.11 -11.82
N VAL A 64 -17.57 1.29 -10.76
CA VAL A 64 -18.53 1.25 -9.65
C VAL A 64 -18.60 2.60 -8.93
N ALA A 65 -17.44 3.22 -8.64
CA ALA A 65 -17.41 4.56 -8.03
C ALA A 65 -18.19 5.58 -8.88
N GLN A 66 -18.02 5.55 -10.19
CA GLN A 66 -18.73 6.43 -11.12
C GLN A 66 -20.27 6.22 -11.06
N SER A 67 -20.72 4.97 -10.95
CA SER A 67 -22.15 4.65 -10.81
C SER A 67 -22.72 5.14 -9.47
N LEU A 68 -21.89 5.22 -8.44
CA LEU A 68 -22.27 5.68 -7.10
C LEU A 68 -22.18 7.20 -6.90
N ARG A 69 -21.74 7.96 -7.92
CA ARG A 69 -21.50 9.40 -7.84
C ARG A 69 -22.64 10.17 -7.13
N TYR A 70 -23.85 10.00 -7.58
CA TYR A 70 -25.01 10.71 -7.03
C TYR A 70 -25.21 10.40 -5.54
N ASN A 71 -25.15 9.12 -5.17
CA ASN A 71 -25.31 8.68 -3.80
C ASN A 71 -24.18 9.17 -2.89
N ALA A 72 -22.96 9.17 -3.40
CA ALA A 72 -21.78 9.66 -2.71
C ALA A 72 -21.91 11.17 -2.40
N GLN A 73 -22.25 11.97 -3.40
CA GLN A 73 -22.46 13.41 -3.22
C GLN A 73 -23.58 13.72 -2.23
N LYS A 74 -24.70 12.99 -2.30
CA LYS A 74 -25.80 13.14 -1.34
C LYS A 74 -25.39 12.85 0.10
N ARG A 75 -24.37 12.01 0.30
CA ARG A 75 -23.82 11.68 1.62
C ARG A 75 -22.63 12.57 2.03
N GLY A 76 -22.28 13.58 1.24
CA GLY A 76 -21.20 14.53 1.56
C GLY A 76 -19.78 14.03 1.21
N PHE A 77 -19.64 12.98 0.39
CA PHE A 77 -18.33 12.57 -0.11
C PHE A 77 -17.79 13.56 -1.15
N ALA A 78 -16.46 13.72 -1.19
CA ALA A 78 -15.78 14.68 -2.05
C ALA A 78 -15.77 14.31 -3.55
N PHE A 79 -16.26 13.12 -3.91
CA PHE A 79 -16.24 12.65 -5.28
C PHE A 79 -17.10 13.49 -6.22
N THR A 80 -16.45 14.24 -7.10
CA THR A 80 -17.11 15.10 -8.11
C THR A 80 -17.58 14.35 -9.35
N GLY A 81 -17.11 13.10 -9.54
CA GLY A 81 -17.33 12.27 -10.72
C GLY A 81 -16.11 12.20 -11.65
N ASN A 82 -15.07 12.97 -11.38
CA ASN A 82 -13.78 12.81 -12.05
C ASN A 82 -13.08 11.58 -11.48
N LEU A 83 -12.70 10.67 -12.36
CA LEU A 83 -11.95 9.47 -11.93
C LEU A 83 -10.50 9.85 -11.64
N PRO A 84 -9.89 9.26 -10.61
CA PRO A 84 -8.47 9.44 -10.35
C PRO A 84 -7.61 8.89 -11.50
N LEU A 85 -6.38 9.35 -11.58
CA LEU A 85 -5.38 8.76 -12.46
C LEU A 85 -5.07 7.34 -11.97
N LEU A 86 -4.98 6.39 -12.90
CA LEU A 86 -4.47 5.06 -12.60
C LEU A 86 -2.97 5.04 -12.87
N MET A 87 -2.20 4.85 -11.82
CA MET A 87 -0.75 4.66 -11.88
C MET A 87 -0.43 3.17 -11.75
N VAL A 88 0.48 2.70 -12.57
CA VAL A 88 0.95 1.31 -12.54
C VAL A 88 2.41 1.30 -12.17
N SER A 89 2.73 0.68 -11.05
CA SER A 89 4.09 0.61 -10.51
C SER A 89 4.73 -0.73 -10.81
N LEU A 90 5.96 -0.68 -11.34
CA LEU A 90 6.79 -1.83 -11.64
C LEU A 90 7.91 -1.94 -10.62
N ASN A 91 8.21 -3.16 -10.21
CA ASN A 91 9.46 -3.48 -9.53
C ASN A 91 10.50 -3.91 -10.57
N ASP A 92 11.73 -3.48 -10.39
CA ASP A 92 12.89 -3.83 -11.24
C ASP A 92 13.64 -5.08 -10.75
N GLY A 93 13.13 -5.74 -9.71
CA GLY A 93 13.73 -6.91 -9.10
C GLY A 93 12.81 -7.57 -8.08
N GLU A 94 13.37 -8.34 -7.17
CA GLU A 94 12.62 -8.90 -6.03
C GLU A 94 12.15 -7.80 -5.10
N ASP A 95 10.86 -7.81 -4.77
CA ASP A 95 10.29 -6.85 -3.86
C ASP A 95 10.81 -7.08 -2.43
N PRO A 96 11.56 -6.12 -1.85
CA PRO A 96 12.07 -6.26 -0.50
C PRO A 96 10.97 -6.33 0.57
N HIS A 97 9.73 -5.96 0.27
CA HIS A 97 8.61 -6.07 1.21
C HIS A 97 8.26 -7.53 1.55
N PHE A 98 8.61 -8.48 0.69
CA PHE A 98 8.45 -9.90 0.97
C PHE A 98 9.66 -10.52 1.66
N ARG A 99 10.75 -9.78 1.80
CA ARG A 99 11.91 -10.23 2.57
C ARG A 99 11.60 -10.15 4.06
N LYS A 100 11.99 -11.17 4.77
CA LYS A 100 11.96 -11.14 6.23
C LYS A 100 13.01 -10.15 6.74
N ALA A 101 12.80 -9.65 7.95
CA ALA A 101 13.82 -8.85 8.61
C ALA A 101 15.14 -9.64 8.64
N GLU A 102 16.17 -9.07 8.03
CA GLU A 102 17.50 -9.64 7.98
C GLU A 102 18.49 -8.64 8.57
N PHE A 103 19.31 -9.08 9.47
CA PHE A 103 20.38 -8.28 10.03
C PHE A 103 21.59 -9.14 10.39
N ASN A 104 22.74 -8.54 10.30
CA ASN A 104 23.97 -9.22 10.69
C ASN A 104 24.12 -9.17 12.22
N SER A 105 24.16 -10.32 12.85
CA SER A 105 24.33 -10.42 14.32
C SER A 105 25.64 -9.80 14.80
N GLN A 106 26.67 -9.69 13.94
CA GLN A 106 27.94 -9.05 14.26
C GLN A 106 27.82 -7.54 14.45
N ASP A 107 26.81 -6.92 13.84
CA ASP A 107 26.55 -5.48 13.96
C ASP A 107 25.78 -5.15 15.27
N CYS A 108 25.33 -6.18 15.99
CA CYS A 108 24.59 -6.03 17.22
C CYS A 108 25.56 -5.84 18.41
N PRO A 109 25.48 -4.74 19.19
CA PRO A 109 26.33 -4.56 20.37
C PRO A 109 26.16 -5.71 21.37
N ARG A 110 27.25 -6.17 21.97
CA ARG A 110 27.24 -7.31 22.94
C ARG A 110 26.39 -7.06 24.17
N ASP A 111 26.18 -5.81 24.52
CA ASP A 111 25.35 -5.35 25.65
C ASP A 111 23.93 -4.93 25.21
N CYS A 112 23.55 -5.24 23.97
CA CYS A 112 22.24 -4.88 23.43
C CYS A 112 21.10 -5.49 24.25
N SER A 113 20.14 -4.65 24.66
CA SER A 113 18.94 -5.07 25.41
C SER A 113 17.88 -5.79 24.56
N ARG A 114 18.19 -6.05 23.28
CA ARG A 114 17.31 -6.70 22.28
C ARG A 114 15.93 -6.05 22.14
N PRO A 115 15.87 -4.75 21.86
CA PRO A 115 14.58 -4.07 21.71
C PRO A 115 13.78 -4.60 20.53
N CYS A 116 14.45 -5.08 19.46
CA CYS A 116 13.81 -5.69 18.30
C CYS A 116 12.98 -6.95 18.66
N GLU A 117 13.50 -7.82 19.54
CA GLU A 117 12.78 -8.99 20.03
C GLU A 117 11.56 -8.59 20.87
N LYS A 118 11.76 -7.60 21.76
CA LYS A 118 10.70 -7.17 22.69
C LYS A 118 9.56 -6.42 22.02
N ILE A 119 9.85 -5.64 20.97
CA ILE A 119 8.88 -4.80 20.29
C ILE A 119 8.14 -5.54 19.15
N CYS A 120 8.65 -6.69 18.72
CA CYS A 120 8.03 -7.45 17.63
C CYS A 120 6.64 -7.99 18.04
N PRO A 121 5.53 -7.48 17.48
CA PRO A 121 4.19 -7.89 17.89
C PRO A 121 3.90 -9.36 17.52
N ALA A 122 4.58 -9.88 16.50
CA ALA A 122 4.47 -11.26 16.06
C ALA A 122 5.38 -12.22 16.84
N GLN A 123 6.27 -11.69 17.70
CA GLN A 123 7.29 -12.51 18.39
C GLN A 123 8.09 -13.40 17.42
N ALA A 124 8.38 -12.85 16.25
CA ALA A 124 9.02 -13.58 15.16
C ALA A 124 10.55 -13.50 15.18
N ILE A 125 11.13 -12.60 16.01
CA ILE A 125 12.57 -12.40 16.11
C ILE A 125 13.08 -13.24 17.26
N LEU A 126 14.00 -14.16 16.98
CA LEU A 126 14.52 -15.11 17.96
C LEU A 126 16.03 -14.93 18.13
N PHE A 127 16.46 -15.01 19.37
CA PHE A 127 17.88 -15.11 19.75
C PHE A 127 18.11 -16.42 20.49
N ASN A 128 19.24 -17.06 20.25
CA ASN A 128 19.66 -18.20 21.02
C ASN A 128 20.02 -17.80 22.46
N ASN A 129 19.86 -18.72 23.40
CA ASN A 129 20.18 -18.50 24.84
C ASN A 129 21.66 -18.20 25.12
N THR A 130 22.54 -18.50 24.17
CA THR A 130 23.93 -18.04 24.18
C THR A 130 23.95 -16.59 23.68
N LYS A 131 24.48 -15.71 24.51
CA LYS A 131 24.36 -14.22 24.42
C LYS A 131 24.70 -13.56 23.06
N ASP A 132 25.16 -14.30 22.08
CA ASP A 132 25.83 -13.76 20.90
C ASP A 132 25.24 -14.22 19.56
N ASP A 133 24.10 -14.96 19.53
CA ASP A 133 23.66 -15.55 18.29
C ASP A 133 22.18 -15.27 17.96
N PHE A 134 21.96 -14.52 16.88
CA PHE A 134 20.66 -14.37 16.28
C PHE A 134 20.25 -15.68 15.60
N SER A 135 19.17 -16.30 16.05
CA SER A 135 18.72 -17.58 15.52
C SER A 135 17.81 -17.48 14.30
N GLY A 136 17.40 -16.28 13.95
CA GLY A 136 16.59 -16.04 12.75
C GLY A 136 15.26 -15.38 12.99
N VAL A 137 14.46 -15.31 11.94
CA VAL A 137 13.08 -14.83 11.95
C VAL A 137 12.16 -15.98 11.59
N ILE A 138 11.09 -16.17 12.36
CA ILE A 138 10.08 -17.20 12.06
C ILE A 138 9.29 -16.75 10.83
N ALA A 139 9.39 -17.52 9.74
CA ALA A 139 8.84 -17.15 8.45
C ALA A 139 7.30 -17.15 8.41
N GLU A 140 6.67 -17.97 9.23
CA GLU A 140 5.21 -18.14 9.28
C GLU A 140 4.51 -17.12 10.21
N LYS A 141 5.25 -16.30 10.91
CA LYS A 141 4.74 -15.23 11.77
C LYS A 141 4.93 -13.87 11.14
#